data_e6540d7f3a75a1d2763516bfea9fc3b6
#
_entry.id   e6540d7f3a75a1d2763516bfea9fc3b6
#
_cell.length_a   1.000
_cell.length_b   1.000
_cell.length_c   1.000
_cell.angle_alpha   90.00
_cell.angle_beta   90.00
_cell.angle_gamma   90.00
#
_symmetry.space_group_name_H-M   'P 1'
#
loop_
_entity.id
_entity.type
_entity.pdbx_description
1 polymer ?
#
loop_
_entity_poly.entity_id
_entity_poly.type
_entity_poly.pdbx_seq_one_letter_code
_entity_poly.pdbx_strand_id
1 'polypeptide(L)'
;DDWPNPAPARTAESRPAHPATENETVTPVSTFSGGSPVVVSGRPILSALQRAIAKAYDADKVRAKRAADSLLADVLGATALSTPSGRSHAMTILATAESLASERLASAEREMNSVLAMARSSNLETAVKAQVLTDLEQTYTQSLQQHRRLHAAQMQAISISRGLVQFMEDNHASYDSRLGQPVFQSAAMTVQFNHYMAHVSQSVGRESKLEHETQLTRKREQSLLQNVAVKLP
;
A
#
# COMPACT_ATOMS: atom_id res chain seq x y z
N ASP A 1 -8.56 0.34 -31.38
CA ASP A 1 -8.14 0.48 -29.95
C ASP A 1 -8.45 -0.80 -29.16
N ASP A 2 -8.06 -1.97 -29.74
CA ASP A 2 -8.25 -3.27 -29.10
C ASP A 2 -6.91 -3.69 -28.45
N TRP A 3 -6.79 -3.37 -27.16
CA TRP A 3 -5.78 -3.95 -26.31
C TRP A 3 -6.18 -5.39 -25.97
N PRO A 4 -5.33 -6.39 -26.13
CA PRO A 4 -5.67 -7.75 -25.70
C PRO A 4 -5.85 -7.78 -24.19
N ASN A 5 -7.07 -8.12 -23.78
CA ASN A 5 -7.43 -8.32 -22.38
C ASN A 5 -6.56 -9.46 -21.81
N PRO A 6 -5.83 -9.27 -20.70
CA PRO A 6 -5.07 -10.33 -20.10
C PRO A 6 -6.00 -11.47 -19.71
N ALA A 7 -5.61 -12.71 -20.06
CA ALA A 7 -6.35 -13.91 -19.75
C ALA A 7 -6.67 -14.01 -18.26
N PRO A 8 -7.86 -14.51 -17.87
CA PRO A 8 -8.25 -14.62 -16.48
C PRO A 8 -7.31 -15.57 -15.73
N ALA A 9 -6.85 -15.12 -14.56
CA ALA A 9 -6.03 -15.89 -13.65
C ALA A 9 -6.73 -17.22 -13.31
N ARG A 10 -6.00 -18.33 -13.43
CA ARG A 10 -6.47 -19.67 -13.04
C ARG A 10 -6.81 -19.65 -11.55
N THR A 11 -8.04 -20.02 -11.25
CA THR A 11 -8.53 -20.26 -9.88
C THR A 11 -7.66 -21.33 -9.21
N ALA A 12 -7.04 -20.96 -8.10
CA ALA A 12 -6.33 -21.87 -7.23
C ALA A 12 -7.31 -22.83 -6.54
N GLU A 13 -7.02 -24.11 -6.63
CA GLU A 13 -7.78 -25.19 -6.01
C GLU A 13 -7.81 -25.07 -4.47
N SER A 14 -8.96 -25.39 -3.94
CA SER A 14 -9.29 -25.38 -2.53
C SER A 14 -8.42 -26.34 -1.71
N ARG A 15 -7.77 -25.83 -0.69
CA ARG A 15 -7.04 -26.61 0.32
C ARG A 15 -8.00 -27.00 1.44
N PRO A 16 -7.99 -28.26 1.94
CA PRO A 16 -8.94 -28.74 2.93
C PRO A 16 -8.70 -28.11 4.31
N ALA A 17 -9.80 -27.90 5.02
CA ALA A 17 -9.87 -27.37 6.37
C ALA A 17 -9.24 -28.34 7.39
N HIS A 18 -8.46 -27.81 8.32
CA HIS A 18 -8.06 -28.49 9.54
C HIS A 18 -9.09 -28.27 10.65
N PRO A 19 -9.33 -29.27 11.51
CA PRO A 19 -10.39 -29.22 12.52
C PRO A 19 -10.02 -28.34 13.72
N ALA A 20 -11.06 -27.77 14.30
CA ALA A 20 -11.04 -26.98 15.52
C ALA A 20 -10.63 -27.83 16.73
N THR A 21 -9.78 -27.30 17.57
CA THR A 21 -9.51 -27.84 18.92
C THR A 21 -9.85 -26.78 19.97
N GLU A 22 -10.81 -27.23 20.80
CA GLU A 22 -10.95 -27.04 22.24
C GLU A 22 -11.20 -25.67 22.87
N ASN A 23 -12.35 -25.65 23.50
CA ASN A 23 -12.90 -24.75 24.51
C ASN A 23 -11.94 -24.57 25.70
N GLU A 24 -11.47 -23.36 25.94
CA GLU A 24 -11.08 -22.94 27.28
C GLU A 24 -12.19 -22.16 27.95
N THR A 25 -12.73 -22.80 28.99
CA THR A 25 -13.75 -22.27 29.92
C THR A 25 -13.08 -21.20 30.80
N VAL A 26 -13.34 -19.91 30.52
CA VAL A 26 -12.93 -18.84 31.43
C VAL A 26 -13.98 -18.69 32.53
N THR A 27 -13.59 -19.04 33.72
CA THR A 27 -14.34 -18.80 35.00
C THR A 27 -14.53 -17.29 35.24
N PRO A 28 -15.70 -16.84 35.71
CA PRO A 28 -15.92 -15.46 36.07
C PRO A 28 -15.24 -15.11 37.40
N VAL A 29 -14.31 -14.19 37.36
CA VAL A 29 -13.71 -13.62 38.57
C VAL A 29 -14.55 -12.47 39.08
N SER A 30 -15.14 -12.70 40.20
CA SER A 30 -15.43 -11.83 41.35
C SER A 30 -15.71 -10.35 41.13
N THR A 31 -16.92 -9.98 41.48
CA THR A 31 -17.43 -8.67 41.84
C THR A 31 -16.47 -7.88 42.74
N PHE A 32 -15.96 -6.76 42.23
CA PHE A 32 -15.36 -5.70 43.02
C PHE A 32 -16.42 -4.64 43.32
N SER A 33 -16.71 -4.52 44.61
CA SER A 33 -17.59 -3.54 45.23
C SER A 33 -17.04 -2.12 45.15
N GLY A 34 -17.92 -1.16 44.80
CA GLY A 34 -17.94 0.19 45.33
C GLY A 34 -16.67 1.05 45.20
N GLY A 35 -16.23 1.37 43.98
CA GLY A 35 -15.36 2.52 43.73
C GLY A 35 -16.12 3.58 42.93
N SER A 36 -16.17 4.81 43.40
CA SER A 36 -16.64 5.96 42.61
C SER A 36 -16.02 5.92 41.22
N PRO A 37 -16.75 6.21 40.13
CA PRO A 37 -16.17 6.22 38.80
C PRO A 37 -15.04 7.25 38.81
N VAL A 38 -13.81 6.77 38.78
CA VAL A 38 -12.64 7.61 38.48
C VAL A 38 -12.89 8.14 37.08
N VAL A 39 -13.25 9.40 36.97
CA VAL A 39 -13.29 10.12 35.70
C VAL A 39 -11.85 10.15 35.21
N VAL A 40 -11.45 9.09 34.52
CA VAL A 40 -10.16 9.07 33.85
C VAL A 40 -10.24 10.15 32.78
N SER A 41 -9.50 11.23 32.96
CA SER A 41 -9.41 12.31 32.00
C SER A 41 -9.16 11.69 30.61
N GLY A 42 -9.97 12.04 29.61
CA GLY A 42 -9.86 11.47 28.26
C GLY A 42 -8.53 11.74 27.56
N ARG A 43 -7.72 12.69 28.11
CA ARG A 43 -6.40 13.07 27.59
C ARG A 43 -5.39 11.94 27.43
N PRO A 44 -5.19 11.00 28.38
CA PRO A 44 -4.26 9.89 28.20
C PRO A 44 -4.64 8.96 27.05
N ILE A 45 -5.95 8.72 26.86
CA ILE A 45 -6.46 7.86 25.79
C ILE A 45 -6.27 8.52 24.43
N LEU A 46 -6.61 9.82 24.32
CA LEU A 46 -6.37 10.56 23.09
C LEU A 46 -4.89 10.64 22.73
N SER A 47 -4.01 10.83 23.74
CA SER A 47 -2.57 10.77 23.52
C SER A 47 -2.09 9.38 23.07
N ALA A 48 -2.71 8.30 23.52
CA ALA A 48 -2.40 6.95 23.06
C ALA A 48 -2.85 6.72 21.59
N LEU A 49 -4.04 7.19 21.23
CA LEU A 49 -4.54 7.18 19.87
C LEU A 49 -3.67 8.01 18.92
N GLN A 50 -3.27 9.22 19.33
CA GLN A 50 -2.34 10.06 18.57
C GLN A 50 -1.01 9.38 18.32
N ARG A 51 -0.43 8.73 19.35
CA ARG A 51 0.82 7.97 19.20
C ARG A 51 0.66 6.78 18.26
N ALA A 52 -0.47 6.06 18.32
CA ALA A 52 -0.75 4.95 17.41
C ALA A 52 -0.82 5.41 15.95
N ILE A 53 -1.52 6.51 15.68
CA ILE A 53 -1.60 7.11 14.33
C ILE A 53 -0.22 7.60 13.86
N ALA A 54 0.54 8.29 14.71
CA ALA A 54 1.89 8.75 14.37
C ALA A 54 2.80 7.57 14.02
N LYS A 55 2.77 6.50 14.82
CA LYS A 55 3.53 5.27 14.55
C LYS A 55 3.14 4.62 13.23
N ALA A 56 1.84 4.56 12.92
CA ALA A 56 1.33 4.02 11.65
C ALA A 56 1.81 4.87 10.46
N TYR A 57 1.80 6.20 10.60
CA TYR A 57 2.32 7.12 9.59
C TYR A 57 3.81 6.92 9.32
N ASP A 58 4.64 6.86 10.38
CA ASP A 58 6.08 6.65 10.23
C ASP A 58 6.40 5.29 9.60
N ALA A 59 5.67 4.25 9.98
CA ALA A 59 5.81 2.93 9.39
C ALA A 59 5.43 2.93 7.90
N ASP A 60 4.36 3.63 7.50
CA ASP A 60 3.96 3.76 6.10
C ASP A 60 5.02 4.53 5.29
N LYS A 61 5.59 5.60 5.85
CA LYS A 61 6.67 6.37 5.22
C LYS A 61 7.91 5.50 4.94
N VAL A 62 8.27 4.61 5.88
CA VAL A 62 9.38 3.67 5.69
C VAL A 62 9.07 2.67 4.58
N ARG A 63 7.83 2.13 4.54
CA ARG A 63 7.38 1.23 3.48
C ARG A 63 7.35 1.91 2.11
N ALA A 64 6.84 3.14 2.04
CA ALA A 64 6.84 3.95 0.83
C ALA A 64 8.26 4.17 0.28
N LYS A 65 9.22 4.50 1.18
CA LYS A 65 10.62 4.65 0.79
C LYS A 65 11.20 3.35 0.25
N ARG A 66 10.98 2.22 0.91
CA ARG A 66 11.45 0.91 0.42
C ARG A 66 10.88 0.56 -0.94
N ALA A 67 9.59 0.82 -1.17
CA ALA A 67 8.95 0.60 -2.46
C ALA A 67 9.57 1.51 -3.55
N ALA A 68 9.79 2.80 -3.25
CA ALA A 68 10.44 3.73 -4.17
C ALA A 68 11.87 3.32 -4.50
N ASP A 69 12.65 2.92 -3.50
CA ASP A 69 14.03 2.46 -3.67
C ASP A 69 14.12 1.16 -4.52
N SER A 70 13.05 0.35 -4.57
CA SER A 70 12.99 -0.89 -5.35
C SER A 70 12.52 -0.69 -6.80
N LEU A 71 11.79 0.38 -7.10
CA LEU A 71 11.27 0.71 -8.44
C LEU A 71 12.26 1.59 -9.21
N LEU A 72 13.48 1.12 -9.37
CA LEU A 72 14.54 1.92 -9.96
C LEU A 72 14.38 2.04 -11.48
N ALA A 73 14.42 3.28 -11.97
CA ALA A 73 14.50 3.58 -13.40
C ALA A 73 15.66 2.83 -14.09
N ASP A 74 16.73 2.55 -13.35
CA ASP A 74 17.90 1.82 -13.85
C ASP A 74 17.60 0.35 -14.20
N VAL A 75 16.63 -0.27 -13.54
CA VAL A 75 16.26 -1.69 -13.77
C VAL A 75 15.51 -1.88 -15.09
N LEU A 76 14.71 -0.89 -15.48
CA LEU A 76 13.96 -0.88 -16.74
C LEU A 76 14.70 -0.10 -17.83
N GLY A 77 15.95 0.28 -17.59
CA GLY A 77 16.78 0.97 -18.57
C GLY A 77 17.08 0.08 -19.78
N ALA A 78 17.20 0.69 -20.97
CA ALA A 78 17.42 -0.01 -22.21
C ALA A 78 18.66 -0.92 -22.17
N THR A 79 19.74 -0.49 -21.51
CA THR A 79 20.97 -1.27 -21.32
C THR A 79 20.72 -2.54 -20.51
N ALA A 80 20.01 -2.43 -19.38
CA ALA A 80 19.70 -3.57 -18.52
C ALA A 80 18.81 -4.59 -19.27
N LEU A 81 17.76 -4.10 -19.92
CA LEU A 81 16.80 -4.96 -20.63
C LEU A 81 17.38 -5.62 -21.90
N SER A 82 18.50 -5.15 -22.44
CA SER A 82 19.16 -5.76 -23.60
C SER A 82 19.89 -7.06 -23.28
N THR A 83 20.09 -7.40 -22.01
CA THR A 83 20.77 -8.63 -21.58
C THR A 83 19.81 -9.62 -20.90
N PRO A 84 19.97 -10.95 -21.07
CA PRO A 84 19.16 -11.95 -20.39
C PRO A 84 19.22 -11.81 -18.86
N SER A 85 20.41 -11.53 -18.31
CA SER A 85 20.57 -11.38 -16.86
C SER A 85 19.90 -10.11 -16.34
N GLY A 86 19.94 -9.01 -17.12
CA GLY A 86 19.25 -7.76 -16.77
C GLY A 86 17.72 -7.93 -16.79
N ARG A 87 17.17 -8.63 -17.78
CA ARG A 87 15.73 -8.97 -17.83
C ARG A 87 15.31 -9.84 -16.65
N SER A 88 16.09 -10.89 -16.34
CA SER A 88 15.83 -11.73 -15.15
C SER A 88 15.87 -10.95 -13.86
N HIS A 89 16.84 -10.03 -13.71
CA HIS A 89 16.93 -9.13 -12.57
C HIS A 89 15.73 -8.20 -12.50
N ALA A 90 15.32 -7.58 -13.61
CA ALA A 90 14.13 -6.74 -13.68
C ALA A 90 12.86 -7.48 -13.22
N MET A 91 12.65 -8.72 -13.67
CA MET A 91 11.53 -9.54 -13.23
C MET A 91 11.55 -9.81 -11.72
N THR A 92 12.71 -10.04 -11.13
CA THR A 92 12.88 -10.23 -9.68
C THR A 92 12.52 -8.96 -8.91
N ILE A 93 12.98 -7.80 -9.38
CA ILE A 93 12.65 -6.51 -8.77
C ILE A 93 11.15 -6.22 -8.88
N LEU A 94 10.52 -6.48 -10.03
CA LEU A 94 9.08 -6.30 -10.21
C LEU A 94 8.24 -7.22 -9.30
N ALA A 95 8.70 -8.46 -9.05
CA ALA A 95 8.06 -9.34 -8.09
C ALA A 95 8.18 -8.82 -6.65
N THR A 96 9.35 -8.27 -6.30
CA THR A 96 9.57 -7.63 -4.99
C THR A 96 8.69 -6.39 -4.81
N ALA A 97 8.58 -5.54 -5.84
CA ALA A 97 7.74 -4.35 -5.84
C ALA A 97 6.25 -4.71 -5.64
N GLU A 98 5.77 -5.76 -6.31
CA GLU A 98 4.40 -6.28 -6.14
C GLU A 98 4.13 -6.72 -4.69
N SER A 99 5.06 -7.47 -4.10
CA SER A 99 4.96 -7.90 -2.70
C SER A 99 4.92 -6.71 -1.75
N LEU A 100 5.81 -5.73 -1.94
CA LEU A 100 5.87 -4.52 -1.11
C LEU A 100 4.60 -3.67 -1.24
N ALA A 101 4.05 -3.51 -2.44
CA ALA A 101 2.80 -2.78 -2.67
C ALA A 101 1.62 -3.45 -1.95
N SER A 102 1.52 -4.77 -2.04
CA SER A 102 0.47 -5.57 -1.38
C SER A 102 0.62 -5.54 0.15
N GLU A 103 1.84 -5.67 0.67
CA GLU A 103 2.12 -5.56 2.11
C GLU A 103 1.75 -4.18 2.65
N ARG A 104 2.04 -3.13 1.90
CA ARG A 104 1.70 -1.75 2.28
C ARG A 104 0.20 -1.55 2.45
N LEU A 105 -0.62 -2.00 1.50
CA LEU A 105 -2.08 -1.92 1.59
C LEU A 105 -2.60 -2.72 2.79
N ALA A 106 -2.18 -3.98 2.93
CA ALA A 106 -2.60 -4.83 4.04
C ALA A 106 -2.19 -4.27 5.41
N SER A 107 -1.02 -3.62 5.51
CA SER A 107 -0.58 -2.95 6.74
C SER A 107 -1.43 -1.73 7.05
N ALA A 108 -1.76 -0.90 6.06
CA ALA A 108 -2.65 0.25 6.25
C ALA A 108 -4.03 -0.20 6.79
N GLU A 109 -4.61 -1.26 6.24
CA GLU A 109 -5.88 -1.83 6.72
C GLU A 109 -5.79 -2.33 8.17
N ARG A 110 -4.73 -3.06 8.52
CA ARG A 110 -4.52 -3.54 9.91
C ARG A 110 -4.33 -2.40 10.90
N GLU A 111 -3.55 -1.40 10.55
CA GLU A 111 -3.26 -0.24 11.40
C GLU A 111 -4.54 0.57 11.68
N MET A 112 -5.34 0.85 10.65
CA MET A 112 -6.62 1.54 10.78
C MET A 112 -7.59 0.76 11.68
N ASN A 113 -7.74 -0.54 11.45
CA ASN A 113 -8.59 -1.41 12.28
C ASN A 113 -8.12 -1.44 13.74
N SER A 114 -6.81 -1.45 13.98
CA SER A 114 -6.24 -1.42 15.34
C SER A 114 -6.57 -0.11 16.07
N VAL A 115 -6.48 1.04 15.40
CA VAL A 115 -6.82 2.35 15.99
C VAL A 115 -8.32 2.45 16.28
N LEU A 116 -9.17 1.97 15.36
CA LEU A 116 -10.63 1.93 15.60
C LEU A 116 -10.99 1.01 16.76
N ALA A 117 -10.36 -0.15 16.88
CA ALA A 117 -10.56 -1.06 18.01
C ALA A 117 -10.15 -0.42 19.34
N MET A 118 -9.02 0.29 19.36
CA MET A 118 -8.57 1.06 20.54
C MET A 118 -9.56 2.16 20.91
N ALA A 119 -10.10 2.90 19.95
CA ALA A 119 -11.12 3.92 20.20
C ALA A 119 -12.41 3.33 20.74
N ARG A 120 -12.88 2.18 20.18
CA ARG A 120 -14.09 1.47 20.63
C ARG A 120 -13.96 0.93 22.04
N SER A 121 -12.80 0.39 22.42
CA SER A 121 -12.55 -0.15 23.77
C SER A 121 -12.19 0.92 24.80
N SER A 122 -12.06 2.19 24.40
CA SER A 122 -11.66 3.27 25.28
C SER A 122 -12.75 3.61 26.32
N ASN A 123 -12.32 4.13 27.49
CA ASN A 123 -13.19 4.63 28.56
C ASN A 123 -13.51 6.12 28.40
N LEU A 124 -13.56 6.63 27.17
CA LEU A 124 -14.02 7.99 26.89
C LEU A 124 -15.49 8.15 27.24
N GLU A 125 -15.88 9.37 27.63
CA GLU A 125 -17.27 9.75 27.77
C GLU A 125 -18.06 9.41 26.51
N THR A 126 -19.29 8.92 26.64
CA THR A 126 -20.10 8.37 25.54
C THR A 126 -20.21 9.33 24.35
N ALA A 127 -20.50 10.62 24.62
CA ALA A 127 -20.62 11.63 23.56
C ALA A 127 -19.29 11.88 22.83
N VAL A 128 -18.20 11.99 23.57
CA VAL A 128 -16.84 12.18 23.02
C VAL A 128 -16.41 10.96 22.22
N LYS A 129 -16.67 9.76 22.75
CA LYS A 129 -16.36 8.49 22.08
C LYS A 129 -17.10 8.36 20.75
N ALA A 130 -18.40 8.69 20.73
CA ALA A 130 -19.19 8.66 19.50
C ALA A 130 -18.62 9.62 18.44
N GLN A 131 -18.27 10.85 18.84
CA GLN A 131 -17.68 11.83 17.92
C GLN A 131 -16.31 11.34 17.39
N VAL A 132 -15.42 10.86 18.27
CA VAL A 132 -14.10 10.34 17.88
C VAL A 132 -14.23 9.17 16.90
N LEU A 133 -15.15 8.24 17.14
CA LEU A 133 -15.38 7.11 16.25
C LEU A 133 -15.91 7.54 14.89
N THR A 134 -16.88 8.46 14.87
CA THR A 134 -17.43 9.00 13.61
C THR A 134 -16.33 9.65 12.77
N ASP A 135 -15.53 10.52 13.38
CA ASP A 135 -14.46 11.23 12.70
C ASP A 135 -13.35 10.30 12.19
N LEU A 136 -12.98 9.29 13.01
CA LEU A 136 -12.00 8.28 12.59
C LEU A 136 -12.52 7.38 11.46
N GLU A 137 -13.76 6.90 11.56
CA GLU A 137 -14.36 6.05 10.53
C GLU A 137 -14.49 6.76 9.19
N GLN A 138 -14.90 8.02 9.20
CA GLN A 138 -14.97 8.85 7.99
C GLN A 138 -13.58 9.06 7.38
N THR A 139 -12.60 9.46 8.20
CA THR A 139 -11.24 9.74 7.75
C THR A 139 -10.56 8.48 7.22
N TYR A 140 -10.73 7.35 7.92
CA TYR A 140 -10.13 6.08 7.51
C TYR A 140 -10.77 5.49 6.26
N THR A 141 -12.06 5.69 6.05
CA THR A 141 -12.71 5.30 4.80
C THR A 141 -12.07 6.01 3.61
N GLN A 142 -11.85 7.33 3.73
CA GLN A 142 -11.19 8.12 2.70
C GLN A 142 -9.72 7.70 2.49
N SER A 143 -8.99 7.51 3.58
CA SER A 143 -7.60 7.07 3.55
C SER A 143 -7.44 5.69 2.91
N LEU A 144 -8.30 4.74 3.27
CA LEU A 144 -8.27 3.40 2.70
C LEU A 144 -8.58 3.40 1.20
N GLN A 145 -9.54 4.21 0.75
CA GLN A 145 -9.79 4.40 -0.68
C GLN A 145 -8.54 4.94 -1.40
N GLN A 146 -7.81 5.87 -0.78
CA GLN A 146 -6.60 6.42 -1.36
C GLN A 146 -5.49 5.36 -1.44
N HIS A 147 -5.28 4.55 -0.38
CA HIS A 147 -4.34 3.44 -0.40
C HIS A 147 -4.68 2.39 -1.47
N ARG A 148 -5.97 2.08 -1.66
CA ARG A 148 -6.42 1.16 -2.71
C ARG A 148 -6.18 1.71 -4.11
N ARG A 149 -6.39 3.02 -4.33
CA ARG A 149 -6.07 3.68 -5.61
C ARG A 149 -4.58 3.65 -5.91
N LEU A 150 -3.76 3.92 -4.90
CA LEU A 150 -2.31 3.85 -5.03
C LEU A 150 -1.86 2.42 -5.36
N HIS A 151 -2.35 1.42 -4.62
CA HIS A 151 -2.06 0.01 -4.88
C HIS A 151 -2.45 -0.40 -6.30
N ALA A 152 -3.65 -0.03 -6.77
CA ALA A 152 -4.09 -0.33 -8.13
C ALA A 152 -3.18 0.32 -9.20
N ALA A 153 -2.71 1.55 -8.97
CA ALA A 153 -1.77 2.21 -9.86
C ALA A 153 -0.40 1.52 -9.88
N GLN A 154 0.10 1.09 -8.72
CA GLN A 154 1.33 0.32 -8.59
C GLN A 154 1.24 -1.02 -9.32
N MET A 155 0.15 -1.77 -9.14
CA MET A 155 -0.08 -3.02 -9.84
C MET A 155 -0.14 -2.83 -11.36
N GLN A 156 -0.77 -1.75 -11.83
CA GLN A 156 -0.80 -1.39 -13.24
C GLN A 156 0.61 -1.09 -13.78
N ALA A 157 1.40 -0.29 -13.07
CA ALA A 157 2.78 0.03 -13.45
C ALA A 157 3.65 -1.23 -13.54
N ILE A 158 3.55 -2.13 -12.56
CA ILE A 158 4.26 -3.42 -12.53
C ILE A 158 3.85 -4.28 -13.72
N SER A 159 2.56 -4.37 -14.04
CA SER A 159 2.05 -5.14 -15.18
C SER A 159 2.60 -4.62 -16.52
N ILE A 160 2.58 -3.31 -16.72
CA ILE A 160 3.14 -2.68 -17.93
C ILE A 160 4.65 -2.93 -18.04
N SER A 161 5.37 -2.81 -16.91
CA SER A 161 6.82 -3.06 -16.84
C SER A 161 7.16 -4.52 -17.15
N ARG A 162 6.36 -5.48 -16.66
CA ARG A 162 6.50 -6.90 -17.03
C ARG A 162 6.28 -7.13 -18.53
N GLY A 163 5.28 -6.45 -19.12
CA GLY A 163 5.04 -6.49 -20.55
C GLY A 163 6.24 -5.98 -21.35
N LEU A 164 6.89 -4.90 -20.91
CA LEU A 164 8.12 -4.40 -21.51
C LEU A 164 9.26 -5.43 -21.43
N VAL A 165 9.50 -6.02 -20.25
CA VAL A 165 10.55 -7.04 -20.07
C VAL A 165 10.29 -8.25 -20.98
N GLN A 166 9.04 -8.73 -21.05
CA GLN A 166 8.63 -9.83 -21.91
C GLN A 166 8.82 -9.48 -23.40
N PHE A 167 8.41 -8.28 -23.81
CA PHE A 167 8.63 -7.79 -25.17
C PHE A 167 10.12 -7.81 -25.56
N MET A 168 11.01 -7.39 -24.65
CA MET A 168 12.45 -7.40 -24.86
C MET A 168 13.01 -8.83 -24.93
N GLU A 169 12.43 -9.78 -24.16
CA GLU A 169 12.81 -11.19 -24.22
C GLU A 169 12.41 -11.83 -25.56
N ASP A 170 11.17 -11.61 -26.00
CA ASP A 170 10.61 -12.20 -27.21
C ASP A 170 11.28 -11.67 -28.49
N ASN A 171 11.76 -10.43 -28.46
CA ASN A 171 12.30 -9.76 -29.65
C ASN A 171 13.84 -9.69 -29.68
N HIS A 172 14.53 -10.24 -28.68
CA HIS A 172 16.00 -10.34 -28.62
C HIS A 172 16.74 -9.09 -29.10
N ALA A 173 16.28 -7.92 -28.63
CA ALA A 173 16.88 -6.65 -29.04
C ALA A 173 18.34 -6.56 -28.63
N SER A 174 19.19 -6.11 -29.53
CA SER A 174 20.57 -5.75 -29.22
C SER A 174 20.63 -4.32 -28.68
N TYR A 175 21.65 -4.04 -27.88
CA TYR A 175 21.90 -2.70 -27.38
C TYR A 175 23.01 -2.03 -28.20
N ASP A 176 22.72 -0.87 -28.78
CA ASP A 176 23.75 -0.03 -29.39
C ASP A 176 24.22 1.01 -28.36
N SER A 177 25.44 0.80 -27.84
CA SER A 177 26.05 1.68 -26.84
C SER A 177 26.30 3.10 -27.36
N ARG A 178 26.44 3.31 -28.67
CA ARG A 178 26.63 4.61 -29.27
C ARG A 178 25.35 5.45 -29.32
N LEU A 179 24.20 4.76 -29.47
CA LEU A 179 22.88 5.37 -29.49
C LEU A 179 22.20 5.39 -28.10
N GLY A 180 22.74 4.64 -27.15
CA GLY A 180 22.17 4.53 -25.81
C GLY A 180 20.78 3.89 -25.76
N GLN A 181 20.41 3.09 -26.78
CA GLN A 181 19.08 2.50 -26.94
C GLN A 181 19.11 1.09 -27.55
N PRO A 182 18.06 0.28 -27.35
CA PRO A 182 17.96 -1.02 -28.01
C PRO A 182 17.74 -0.84 -29.52
N VAL A 183 18.36 -1.72 -30.29
CA VAL A 183 18.22 -1.79 -31.74
C VAL A 183 17.41 -3.02 -32.10
N PHE A 184 16.28 -2.83 -32.73
CA PHE A 184 15.39 -3.90 -33.19
C PHE A 184 15.54 -4.14 -34.69
N GLN A 185 15.14 -5.34 -35.11
CA GLN A 185 15.21 -5.74 -36.54
C GLN A 185 14.21 -4.98 -37.42
N SER A 186 13.16 -4.39 -36.84
CA SER A 186 12.16 -3.64 -37.59
C SER A 186 11.78 -2.32 -36.91
N ALA A 187 11.40 -1.32 -37.71
CA ALA A 187 10.87 -0.06 -37.23
C ALA A 187 9.60 -0.24 -36.37
N ALA A 188 8.76 -1.24 -36.68
CA ALA A 188 7.57 -1.53 -35.94
C ALA A 188 7.89 -1.93 -34.49
N MET A 189 8.94 -2.74 -34.28
CA MET A 189 9.40 -3.13 -32.93
C MET A 189 9.93 -1.91 -32.15
N THR A 190 10.64 -1.01 -32.81
CA THR A 190 11.11 0.25 -32.19
C THR A 190 9.92 1.10 -31.74
N VAL A 191 8.89 1.23 -32.56
CA VAL A 191 7.67 1.96 -32.22
C VAL A 191 6.97 1.30 -31.00
N GLN A 192 6.87 -0.01 -31.00
CA GLN A 192 6.26 -0.74 -29.89
C GLN A 192 7.05 -0.62 -28.58
N PHE A 193 8.36 -0.70 -28.62
CA PHE A 193 9.23 -0.42 -27.48
C PHE A 193 9.01 0.99 -26.91
N ASN A 194 9.03 2.00 -27.79
CA ASN A 194 8.80 3.38 -27.38
C ASN A 194 7.40 3.57 -26.75
N HIS A 195 6.41 2.86 -27.26
CA HIS A 195 5.06 2.83 -26.67
C HIS A 195 5.07 2.26 -25.24
N TYR A 196 5.73 1.12 -25.01
CA TYR A 196 5.91 0.59 -23.65
C TYR A 196 6.61 1.58 -22.73
N MET A 197 7.71 2.20 -23.18
CA MET A 197 8.47 3.18 -22.38
C MET A 197 7.60 4.40 -22.02
N ALA A 198 6.79 4.89 -22.94
CA ALA A 198 5.85 5.97 -22.68
C ALA A 198 4.82 5.60 -21.62
N HIS A 199 4.26 4.38 -21.71
CA HIS A 199 3.30 3.87 -20.71
C HIS A 199 3.92 3.66 -19.34
N VAL A 200 5.16 3.14 -19.27
CA VAL A 200 5.91 3.03 -18.00
C VAL A 200 6.07 4.42 -17.37
N SER A 201 6.55 5.39 -18.15
CA SER A 201 6.74 6.77 -17.67
C SER A 201 5.44 7.40 -17.17
N GLN A 202 4.34 7.24 -17.91
CA GLN A 202 3.03 7.73 -17.52
C GLN A 202 2.53 7.08 -16.22
N SER A 203 2.74 5.77 -16.08
CA SER A 203 2.33 5.02 -14.88
C SER A 203 3.10 5.45 -13.64
N VAL A 204 4.41 5.66 -13.76
CA VAL A 204 5.26 6.20 -12.69
C VAL A 204 4.81 7.60 -12.28
N GLY A 205 4.51 8.48 -13.25
CA GLY A 205 3.99 9.82 -12.96
C GLY A 205 2.65 9.79 -12.20
N ARG A 206 1.74 8.89 -12.57
CA ARG A 206 0.46 8.67 -11.88
C ARG A 206 0.67 8.14 -10.45
N GLU A 207 1.56 7.17 -10.27
CA GLU A 207 1.90 6.62 -8.96
C GLU A 207 2.46 7.70 -8.04
N SER A 208 3.41 8.50 -8.50
CA SER A 208 4.02 9.60 -7.75
C SER A 208 2.97 10.61 -7.26
N LYS A 209 2.00 10.97 -8.11
CA LYS A 209 0.89 11.83 -7.74
C LYS A 209 0.03 11.21 -6.63
N LEU A 210 -0.37 9.95 -6.77
CA LEU A 210 -1.18 9.24 -5.78
C LEU A 210 -0.42 9.03 -4.46
N GLU A 211 0.90 8.82 -4.51
CA GLU A 211 1.75 8.77 -3.34
C GLU A 211 1.70 10.09 -2.56
N HIS A 212 1.85 11.22 -3.26
CA HIS A 212 1.75 12.54 -2.64
C HIS A 212 0.37 12.77 -2.00
N GLU A 213 -0.71 12.41 -2.69
CA GLU A 213 -2.08 12.51 -2.17
C GLU A 213 -2.27 11.63 -0.91
N THR A 214 -1.71 10.42 -0.92
CA THR A 214 -1.75 9.51 0.24
C THR A 214 -1.03 10.12 1.45
N GLN A 215 0.13 10.72 1.24
CA GLN A 215 0.88 11.40 2.31
C GLN A 215 0.12 12.60 2.87
N LEU A 216 -0.57 13.40 2.04
CA LEU A 216 -1.41 14.51 2.50
C LEU A 216 -2.59 14.01 3.34
N THR A 217 -3.23 12.92 2.94
CA THR A 217 -4.33 12.30 3.69
C THR A 217 -3.85 11.84 5.06
N ARG A 218 -2.70 11.19 5.15
CA ARG A 218 -2.08 10.77 6.41
C ARG A 218 -1.77 11.93 7.36
N LYS A 219 -1.31 13.06 6.83
CA LYS A 219 -1.09 14.28 7.64
C LYS A 219 -2.41 14.80 8.23
N ARG A 220 -3.52 14.73 7.48
CA ARG A 220 -4.85 15.11 7.97
C ARG A 220 -5.32 14.20 9.10
N GLU A 221 -5.08 12.88 8.99
CA GLU A 221 -5.37 11.92 10.05
C GLU A 221 -4.63 12.24 11.35
N GLN A 222 -3.36 12.61 11.27
CA GLN A 222 -2.58 13.02 12.44
C GLN A 222 -3.14 14.27 13.13
N SER A 223 -3.60 15.25 12.35
CA SER A 223 -4.13 16.51 12.91
C SER A 223 -5.55 16.36 13.47
N LEU A 224 -6.32 15.35 13.06
CA LEU A 224 -7.70 15.16 13.49
C LEU A 224 -7.83 15.03 15.01
N LEU A 225 -7.06 14.16 15.63
CA LEU A 225 -7.10 13.96 17.09
C LEU A 225 -6.50 15.13 17.87
N GLN A 226 -5.61 15.91 17.27
CA GLN A 226 -5.13 17.15 17.89
C GLN A 226 -6.29 18.14 18.07
N ASN A 227 -7.13 18.27 17.05
CA ASN A 227 -8.30 19.15 17.10
C ASN A 227 -9.36 18.67 18.09
N VAL A 228 -9.53 17.35 18.26
CA VAL A 228 -10.44 16.77 19.25
C VAL A 228 -9.90 17.00 20.67
N ALA A 229 -8.59 16.82 20.88
CA ALA A 229 -7.97 17.01 22.19
C ALA A 229 -8.04 18.48 22.71
N VAL A 230 -8.03 19.45 21.80
CA VAL A 230 -8.15 20.89 22.14
C VAL A 230 -9.58 21.27 22.56
N LYS A 231 -10.59 20.54 22.09
CA LYS A 231 -12.01 20.81 22.38
C LYS A 231 -12.51 20.17 23.70
N LEU A 232 -11.69 19.34 24.33
CA LEU A 232 -12.02 18.74 25.61
C LEU A 232 -11.64 19.65 26.75
N PRO A 233 -12.58 19.89 27.73
CA PRO A 233 -12.32 20.71 28.89
C PRO A 233 -11.20 20.18 29.80
#